data_9251b91a7ade2dca1dae8ae411f67cdb
#
_entry.id   9251b91a7ade2dca1dae8ae411f67cdb
#
_cell.length_a   1.000
_cell.length_b   1.000
_cell.length_c   1.000
_cell.angle_alpha   90.00
_cell.angle_beta   90.00
_cell.angle_gamma   90.00
#
_symmetry.space_group_name_H-M   'P 1'
#
loop_
_entity.id
_entity.type
_entity.pdbx_description
1 polymer ?
#
loop_
_entity_poly.entity_id
_entity_poly.type
_entity_poly.pdbx_seq_one_letter_code
_entity_poly.pdbx_strand_id
1 'polypeptide(L)'
;MTKPVQWEYYIFRVKLKKEARGSRLLSSVPSKQVVASSNLVSRSTNPPSNSSQKFTKKFTSELLDKFLSSRASGTSPKTIGVYHLALDNLVGYPITPEGINAYLKSLTCGNAKHNYYRCIKTLSRWLYHTDQLTTNPIEKVLPPRRQKRILPAISKEQLDILTNHALTEKDSVVLNLLWYSGMRLSEAANVDTKDFNWQEGTVVISGKGNRYRKALAGNGIVKEWFTMHDSLETSPKGIQTMLLRLGQVTGIKCNAHSFRRGFCVHNVKSGLSNKVIQSLGGWETPDMVSHYAASLIFDDVLKIYQANTSKV
;
A
#
# COMPACT_ATOMS: atom_id res chain seq x y z
N MET A 1 0.63 -7.59 -34.82
CA MET A 1 1.79 -7.10 -34.04
C MET A 1 1.37 -6.94 -32.59
N THR A 2 1.66 -7.93 -31.76
CA THR A 2 1.33 -7.94 -30.32
C THR A 2 2.29 -7.01 -29.59
N LYS A 3 1.75 -6.02 -28.85
CA LYS A 3 2.56 -5.12 -28.00
C LYS A 3 3.28 -5.96 -26.96
N PRO A 4 4.59 -5.74 -26.69
CA PRO A 4 5.31 -6.44 -25.64
C PRO A 4 4.65 -6.20 -24.30
N VAL A 5 4.54 -7.25 -23.50
CA VAL A 5 3.81 -7.27 -22.24
C VAL A 5 4.50 -6.32 -21.27
N GLN A 6 3.75 -5.39 -20.73
CA GLN A 6 4.21 -4.26 -19.87
C GLN A 6 5.02 -4.68 -18.60
N TRP A 7 5.04 -5.96 -18.26
CA TRP A 7 5.81 -6.51 -17.14
C TRP A 7 7.30 -6.73 -17.46
N GLU A 8 7.66 -7.03 -18.73
CA GLU A 8 9.07 -7.14 -19.15
C GLU A 8 9.81 -5.80 -19.02
N TYR A 9 9.11 -4.69 -19.32
CA TYR A 9 9.65 -3.35 -19.15
C TYR A 9 9.88 -2.99 -17.67
N TYR A 10 9.05 -3.51 -16.77
CA TYR A 10 9.19 -3.30 -15.33
C TYR A 10 10.36 -4.09 -14.75
N ILE A 11 10.55 -5.34 -15.16
CA ILE A 11 11.69 -6.19 -14.79
C ILE A 11 12.99 -5.59 -15.31
N PHE A 12 13.01 -5.11 -16.55
CA PHE A 12 14.17 -4.45 -17.15
C PHE A 12 14.60 -3.18 -16.38
N ARG A 13 13.65 -2.36 -15.96
CA ARG A 13 13.92 -1.15 -15.16
C ARG A 13 14.42 -1.44 -13.76
N VAL A 14 14.00 -2.54 -13.16
CA VAL A 14 14.47 -3.00 -11.84
C VAL A 14 15.88 -3.56 -11.93
N LYS A 15 16.21 -4.30 -13.01
CA LYS A 15 17.59 -4.78 -13.29
C LYS A 15 18.56 -3.63 -13.46
N LEU A 16 18.24 -2.62 -14.26
CA LEU A 16 19.10 -1.43 -14.46
C LEU A 16 19.36 -0.65 -13.17
N LYS A 17 18.39 -0.60 -12.24
CA LYS A 17 18.61 0.02 -10.92
C LYS A 17 19.49 -0.82 -9.99
N LYS A 18 19.56 -2.13 -10.16
CA LYS A 18 20.42 -3.03 -9.39
C LYS A 18 21.88 -2.93 -9.86
N GLU A 19 22.09 -2.87 -11.16
CA GLU A 19 23.44 -2.67 -11.76
C GLU A 19 24.05 -1.31 -11.36
N ALA A 20 23.22 -0.25 -11.35
CA ALA A 20 23.65 1.09 -10.91
C ALA A 20 23.95 1.19 -9.39
N ARG A 21 23.43 0.28 -8.57
CA ARG A 21 23.76 0.19 -7.12
C ARG A 21 24.96 -0.70 -6.84
N GLY A 22 25.19 -1.75 -7.65
CA GLY A 22 26.34 -2.65 -7.52
C GLY A 22 27.66 -1.96 -7.82
N SER A 23 27.70 -1.00 -8.74
CA SER A 23 28.90 -0.26 -9.13
C SER A 23 29.37 0.79 -8.10
N ARG A 24 28.60 1.09 -7.05
CA ARG A 24 29.00 2.05 -6.00
C ARG A 24 29.58 1.42 -4.72
N LEU A 25 29.70 0.09 -4.64
CA LEU A 25 30.14 -0.62 -3.44
C LEU A 25 31.53 -1.29 -3.57
N LEU A 26 32.29 -1.00 -4.64
CA LEU A 26 33.63 -1.61 -4.86
C LEU A 26 34.78 -0.59 -4.80
N SER A 27 34.75 0.38 -3.91
CA SER A 27 35.92 1.20 -3.61
C SER A 27 36.03 1.44 -2.11
N SER A 28 36.74 0.58 -1.42
CA SER A 28 37.52 0.79 -0.21
C SER A 28 37.56 -0.43 0.71
N VAL A 29 38.57 -1.29 0.53
CA VAL A 29 39.08 -2.16 1.61
C VAL A 29 40.60 -2.13 1.52
N PRO A 30 41.33 -1.70 2.58
CA PRO A 30 42.78 -1.80 2.61
C PRO A 30 43.21 -3.20 3.07
N SER A 31 44.18 -3.74 2.35
CA SER A 31 44.90 -4.98 2.65
C SER A 31 45.67 -4.89 3.97
N LYS A 32 45.50 -5.84 4.89
CA LYS A 32 46.50 -6.18 5.92
C LYS A 32 46.80 -7.65 5.85
N GLN A 33 48.06 -7.92 5.54
CA GLN A 33 48.73 -9.19 5.71
C GLN A 33 48.77 -9.60 7.18
N VAL A 34 48.50 -10.86 7.48
CA VAL A 34 48.87 -11.49 8.75
C VAL A 34 49.64 -12.78 8.44
N VAL A 35 50.82 -12.87 9.06
CA VAL A 35 51.84 -13.86 8.97
C VAL A 35 51.43 -15.16 9.64
N ALA A 36 51.85 -16.28 9.06
CA ALA A 36 51.72 -17.62 9.59
C ALA A 36 52.67 -17.87 10.76
N SER A 37 52.20 -18.59 11.77
CA SER A 37 53.07 -19.32 12.71
C SER A 37 52.54 -20.74 12.87
N SER A 38 53.38 -21.67 12.52
CA SER A 38 53.26 -23.11 12.72
C SER A 38 53.44 -23.51 14.18
N ASN A 39 52.65 -24.44 14.71
CA ASN A 39 53.12 -25.47 15.62
C ASN A 39 52.22 -26.69 15.60
N LEU A 40 52.83 -27.82 15.27
CA LEU A 40 52.34 -29.18 15.33
C LEU A 40 52.21 -29.67 16.78
N VAL A 41 51.08 -30.25 17.15
CA VAL A 41 51.04 -31.39 18.11
C VAL A 41 49.92 -32.34 17.68
N SER A 42 50.33 -33.52 17.30
CA SER A 42 49.51 -34.67 17.02
C SER A 42 48.88 -35.26 18.31
N ARG A 43 47.55 -35.45 18.30
CA ARG A 43 46.92 -36.54 19.08
C ARG A 43 45.64 -37.01 18.36
N SER A 44 45.71 -38.25 17.96
CA SER A 44 44.58 -39.05 17.43
C SER A 44 43.55 -39.27 18.53
N THR A 45 42.33 -38.82 18.30
CA THR A 45 41.13 -39.46 18.81
C THR A 45 40.01 -39.21 17.82
N ASN A 46 39.47 -40.28 17.26
CA ASN A 46 38.30 -40.25 16.39
C ASN A 46 37.12 -39.56 17.04
N PRO A 47 36.53 -38.52 16.45
CA PRO A 47 35.22 -38.06 16.89
C PRO A 47 34.12 -38.96 16.29
N PRO A 48 33.01 -39.14 17.02
CA PRO A 48 31.92 -39.96 16.56
C PRO A 48 31.29 -39.34 15.29
N SER A 49 31.22 -40.16 14.26
CA SER A 49 30.43 -39.93 13.06
C SER A 49 28.95 -39.76 13.42
N ASN A 50 28.38 -38.61 13.23
CA ASN A 50 27.03 -38.35 12.76
C ASN A 50 26.58 -36.93 13.14
N SER A 51 27.05 -35.93 12.43
CA SER A 51 26.27 -34.75 12.19
C SER A 51 25.79 -34.80 10.76
N SER A 52 24.62 -35.41 10.55
CA SER A 52 23.83 -35.23 9.34
C SER A 52 23.59 -33.72 9.16
N GLN A 53 24.44 -33.06 8.38
CA GLN A 53 24.15 -31.72 7.89
C GLN A 53 22.86 -31.83 7.08
N LYS A 54 21.72 -31.52 7.73
CA LYS A 54 20.45 -31.32 7.03
C LYS A 54 20.69 -30.19 6.03
N PHE A 55 20.84 -30.56 4.75
CA PHE A 55 20.85 -29.60 3.65
C PHE A 55 19.56 -28.79 3.71
N THR A 56 19.59 -27.65 4.34
CA THR A 56 18.44 -26.79 4.48
C THR A 56 18.22 -26.08 3.16
N LYS A 57 17.11 -26.38 2.47
CA LYS A 57 16.73 -25.67 1.26
C LYS A 57 16.71 -24.18 1.51
N LYS A 58 17.27 -23.38 0.58
CA LYS A 58 17.26 -21.93 0.63
C LYS A 58 16.29 -21.36 -0.39
N PHE A 59 15.77 -20.17 -0.14
CA PHE A 59 15.03 -19.42 -1.15
C PHE A 59 15.99 -19.06 -2.29
N THR A 60 15.63 -19.39 -3.53
CA THR A 60 16.42 -19.11 -4.74
C THR A 60 15.66 -18.18 -5.67
N SER A 61 16.37 -17.49 -6.57
CA SER A 61 15.75 -16.63 -7.59
C SER A 61 14.84 -17.45 -8.52
N GLU A 62 15.26 -18.66 -8.92
CA GLU A 62 14.46 -19.54 -9.76
C GLU A 62 13.12 -19.93 -9.10
N LEU A 63 13.15 -20.21 -7.80
CA LEU A 63 11.96 -20.52 -7.03
C LEU A 63 11.00 -19.32 -6.93
N LEU A 64 11.57 -18.11 -6.78
CA LEU A 64 10.79 -16.87 -6.80
C LEU A 64 10.17 -16.63 -8.17
N ASP A 65 10.90 -16.81 -9.26
CA ASP A 65 10.38 -16.65 -10.63
C ASP A 65 9.24 -17.65 -10.93
N LYS A 66 9.36 -18.90 -10.51
CA LYS A 66 8.29 -19.91 -10.61
C LYS A 66 7.05 -19.47 -9.83
N PHE A 67 7.23 -18.96 -8.62
CA PHE A 67 6.12 -18.43 -7.81
C PHE A 67 5.45 -17.24 -8.50
N LEU A 68 6.20 -16.24 -8.95
CA LEU A 68 5.66 -15.05 -9.62
C LEU A 68 4.91 -15.41 -10.89
N SER A 69 5.45 -16.34 -11.70
CA SER A 69 4.80 -16.85 -12.91
C SER A 69 3.49 -17.56 -12.60
N SER A 70 3.45 -18.37 -11.53
CA SER A 70 2.22 -19.05 -11.09
C SER A 70 1.11 -18.10 -10.64
N ARG A 71 1.46 -16.87 -10.25
CA ARG A 71 0.49 -15.84 -9.81
C ARG A 71 0.06 -14.89 -10.93
N ALA A 72 0.74 -14.90 -12.08
CA ALA A 72 0.55 -13.94 -13.16
C ALA A 72 -0.88 -13.95 -13.75
N SER A 73 -1.50 -15.12 -13.88
CA SER A 73 -2.85 -15.27 -14.45
C SER A 73 -3.98 -14.75 -13.56
N GLY A 74 -3.79 -14.71 -12.24
CA GLY A 74 -4.85 -14.33 -11.29
C GLY A 74 -4.55 -13.07 -10.47
N THR A 75 -3.46 -12.35 -10.76
CA THR A 75 -2.98 -11.26 -9.93
C THR A 75 -2.60 -10.04 -10.78
N SER A 76 -2.96 -8.84 -10.31
CA SER A 76 -2.61 -7.62 -11.05
C SER A 76 -1.08 -7.43 -11.15
N PRO A 77 -0.57 -6.84 -12.26
CA PRO A 77 0.86 -6.55 -12.43
C PRO A 77 1.46 -5.75 -11.26
N LYS A 78 0.68 -4.83 -10.69
CA LYS A 78 1.09 -4.06 -9.51
C LYS A 78 1.31 -4.96 -8.29
N THR A 79 0.47 -5.96 -8.07
CA THR A 79 0.63 -6.92 -6.96
C THR A 79 1.81 -7.85 -7.17
N ILE A 80 2.06 -8.29 -8.42
CA ILE A 80 3.27 -9.06 -8.78
C ILE A 80 4.52 -8.23 -8.46
N GLY A 81 4.55 -6.94 -8.81
CA GLY A 81 5.64 -6.04 -8.44
C GLY A 81 5.85 -5.91 -6.93
N VAL A 82 4.79 -5.95 -6.13
CA VAL A 82 4.89 -5.96 -4.66
C VAL A 82 5.51 -7.27 -4.16
N TYR A 83 5.11 -8.42 -4.71
CA TYR A 83 5.74 -9.70 -4.37
C TYR A 83 7.23 -9.70 -4.72
N HIS A 84 7.58 -9.29 -5.93
CA HIS A 84 8.98 -9.22 -6.36
C HIS A 84 9.80 -8.34 -5.40
N LEU A 85 9.36 -7.10 -5.14
CA LEU A 85 10.05 -6.18 -4.24
C LEU A 85 10.21 -6.74 -2.81
N ALA A 86 9.19 -7.44 -2.30
CA ALA A 86 9.20 -7.96 -0.94
C ALA A 86 10.02 -9.25 -0.80
N LEU A 87 10.13 -10.06 -1.85
CA LEU A 87 10.71 -11.39 -1.78
C LEU A 87 12.11 -11.49 -2.41
N ASP A 88 12.51 -10.53 -3.23
CA ASP A 88 13.82 -10.51 -3.88
C ASP A 88 14.99 -10.58 -2.84
N ASN A 89 14.87 -9.84 -1.74
CA ASN A 89 15.87 -9.86 -0.68
C ASN A 89 15.76 -11.07 0.28
N LEU A 90 14.75 -11.92 0.11
CA LEU A 90 14.61 -13.19 0.84
C LEU A 90 15.52 -14.29 0.24
N VAL A 91 15.94 -14.12 -1.02
CA VAL A 91 16.83 -15.07 -1.69
C VAL A 91 18.12 -15.24 -0.89
N GLY A 92 18.54 -16.49 -0.71
CA GLY A 92 19.71 -16.87 0.11
C GLY A 92 19.38 -17.27 1.55
N TYR A 93 18.23 -16.86 2.09
CA TYR A 93 17.80 -17.28 3.42
C TYR A 93 17.29 -18.73 3.42
N PRO A 94 17.48 -19.49 4.52
CA PRO A 94 16.92 -20.83 4.67
C PRO A 94 15.38 -20.82 4.63
N ILE A 95 14.79 -21.85 4.00
CA ILE A 95 13.32 -22.06 4.01
C ILE A 95 12.92 -22.74 5.33
N THR A 96 13.17 -22.07 6.43
CA THR A 96 12.85 -22.51 7.79
C THR A 96 12.21 -21.37 8.58
N PRO A 97 11.53 -21.65 9.69
CA PRO A 97 11.03 -20.60 10.58
C PRO A 97 12.13 -19.63 11.04
N GLU A 98 13.33 -20.15 11.35
CA GLU A 98 14.49 -19.38 11.79
C GLU A 98 15.00 -18.47 10.67
N GLY A 99 15.10 -18.99 9.43
CA GLY A 99 15.53 -18.22 8.26
C GLY A 99 14.56 -17.08 7.95
N ILE A 100 13.25 -17.34 8.03
CA ILE A 100 12.21 -16.32 7.83
C ILE A 100 12.28 -15.25 8.94
N ASN A 101 12.46 -15.67 10.19
CA ASN A 101 12.62 -14.73 11.32
C ASN A 101 13.89 -13.88 11.17
N ALA A 102 15.01 -14.47 10.75
CA ALA A 102 16.26 -13.76 10.49
C ALA A 102 16.07 -12.69 9.41
N TYR A 103 15.39 -13.04 8.30
CA TYR A 103 15.05 -12.08 7.26
C TYR A 103 14.15 -10.94 7.79
N LEU A 104 13.06 -11.26 8.49
CA LEU A 104 12.17 -10.23 9.05
C LEU A 104 12.89 -9.33 10.06
N LYS A 105 13.86 -9.86 10.81
CA LYS A 105 14.70 -9.10 11.74
C LYS A 105 15.63 -8.13 11.00
N SER A 106 16.20 -8.53 9.87
CA SER A 106 17.12 -7.69 9.07
C SER A 106 16.44 -6.47 8.46
N LEU A 107 15.10 -6.47 8.31
CA LEU A 107 14.37 -5.34 7.76
C LEU A 107 14.35 -4.16 8.74
N THR A 108 14.68 -2.96 8.28
CA THR A 108 14.66 -1.72 9.06
C THR A 108 13.29 -1.01 9.03
N CYS A 109 12.38 -1.46 8.14
CA CYS A 109 11.09 -0.82 7.89
C CYS A 109 10.02 -1.23 8.92
N GLY A 110 9.70 -0.42 9.91
CA GLY A 110 8.71 -0.65 10.98
C GLY A 110 7.42 -1.38 10.55
N ASN A 111 6.33 -0.65 10.30
CA ASN A 111 5.03 -1.25 9.93
C ASN A 111 5.02 -2.01 8.59
N ALA A 112 5.97 -1.74 7.70
CA ALA A 112 6.08 -2.45 6.42
C ALA A 112 6.49 -3.92 6.59
N LYS A 113 7.16 -4.30 7.71
CA LYS A 113 7.52 -5.72 8.01
C LYS A 113 6.33 -6.66 7.90
N HIS A 114 5.14 -6.21 8.31
CA HIS A 114 3.94 -7.03 8.21
C HIS A 114 3.53 -7.30 6.75
N ASN A 115 3.79 -6.38 5.81
CA ASN A 115 3.53 -6.63 4.39
C ASN A 115 4.53 -7.65 3.84
N TYR A 116 5.81 -7.57 4.22
CA TYR A 116 6.81 -8.59 3.88
C TYR A 116 6.39 -9.96 4.39
N TYR A 117 6.00 -10.05 5.68
CA TYR A 117 5.46 -11.28 6.25
C TYR A 117 4.28 -11.85 5.44
N ARG A 118 3.33 -11.01 5.00
CA ARG A 118 2.20 -11.46 4.15
C ARG A 118 2.66 -12.03 2.81
N CYS A 119 3.66 -11.40 2.18
CA CYS A 119 4.23 -11.90 0.93
C CYS A 119 4.92 -13.25 1.15
N ILE A 120 5.74 -13.38 2.21
CA ILE A 120 6.39 -14.65 2.59
C ILE A 120 5.35 -15.71 2.89
N LYS A 121 4.28 -15.38 3.62
CA LYS A 121 3.18 -16.30 3.91
C LYS A 121 2.54 -16.86 2.64
N THR A 122 2.34 -16.00 1.63
CA THR A 122 1.78 -16.44 0.33
C THR A 122 2.74 -17.36 -0.41
N LEU A 123 4.04 -17.02 -0.44
CA LEU A 123 5.08 -17.88 -1.04
C LEU A 123 5.20 -19.22 -0.31
N SER A 124 5.28 -19.23 1.03
CA SER A 124 5.40 -20.45 1.82
C SER A 124 4.21 -21.38 1.64
N ARG A 125 2.99 -20.82 1.57
CA ARG A 125 1.78 -21.60 1.27
C ARG A 125 1.82 -22.19 -0.12
N TRP A 126 2.27 -21.44 -1.12
CA TRP A 126 2.41 -21.94 -2.48
C TRP A 126 3.42 -23.09 -2.54
N LEU A 127 4.58 -22.96 -1.90
CA LEU A 127 5.59 -24.02 -1.80
C LEU A 127 5.03 -25.30 -1.16
N TYR A 128 4.24 -25.17 -0.12
CA TYR A 128 3.59 -26.28 0.56
C TYR A 128 2.52 -26.95 -0.33
N HIS A 129 1.66 -26.16 -0.99
CA HIS A 129 0.60 -26.69 -1.87
C HIS A 129 1.11 -27.25 -3.21
N THR A 130 2.35 -26.97 -3.59
CA THR A 130 3.01 -27.55 -4.77
C THR A 130 3.99 -28.66 -4.41
N ASP A 131 3.86 -29.25 -3.22
CA ASP A 131 4.65 -30.36 -2.70
C ASP A 131 6.18 -30.13 -2.70
N GLN A 132 6.60 -28.85 -2.77
CA GLN A 132 8.01 -28.49 -2.66
C GLN A 132 8.52 -28.51 -1.22
N LEU A 133 7.60 -28.46 -0.26
CA LEU A 133 7.84 -28.56 1.18
C LEU A 133 6.88 -29.57 1.81
N THR A 134 7.38 -30.37 2.73
CA THR A 134 6.57 -31.31 3.53
C THR A 134 5.84 -30.62 4.69
N THR A 135 6.32 -29.47 5.13
CA THR A 135 5.71 -28.65 6.19
C THR A 135 5.77 -27.18 5.81
N ASN A 136 4.79 -26.42 6.25
CA ASN A 136 4.75 -24.99 5.97
C ASN A 136 5.49 -24.19 7.07
N PRO A 137 6.69 -23.64 6.80
CA PRO A 137 7.51 -23.01 7.84
C PRO A 137 6.89 -21.74 8.43
N ILE A 138 6.02 -21.04 7.68
CA ILE A 138 5.41 -19.79 8.14
C ILE A 138 4.43 -19.97 9.29
N GLU A 139 3.90 -21.17 9.50
CA GLU A 139 2.96 -21.48 10.58
C GLU A 139 3.61 -21.36 11.97
N LYS A 140 4.93 -21.55 12.01
CA LYS A 140 5.73 -21.38 13.24
C LYS A 140 6.32 -19.99 13.40
N VAL A 141 5.99 -19.04 12.50
CA VAL A 141 6.49 -17.66 12.54
C VAL A 141 5.38 -16.71 12.95
N LEU A 142 5.56 -16.01 14.05
CA LEU A 142 4.59 -15.01 14.52
C LEU A 142 4.60 -13.78 13.59
N PRO A 143 3.41 -13.26 13.22
CA PRO A 143 3.34 -12.06 12.42
C PRO A 143 3.91 -10.85 13.17
N PRO A 144 4.71 -9.99 12.51
CA PRO A 144 5.18 -8.75 13.12
C PRO A 144 4.02 -7.88 13.62
N ARG A 145 4.16 -7.32 14.82
CA ARG A 145 3.14 -6.43 15.39
C ARG A 145 3.02 -5.17 14.54
N ARG A 146 1.78 -4.75 14.29
CA ARG A 146 1.48 -3.45 13.67
C ARG A 146 1.28 -2.41 14.76
N GLN A 147 1.97 -1.28 14.63
CA GLN A 147 1.62 -0.10 15.39
C GLN A 147 0.34 0.50 14.78
N LYS A 148 -0.71 0.58 15.57
CA LYS A 148 -1.91 1.34 15.17
C LYS A 148 -1.54 2.81 15.12
N ARG A 149 -1.56 3.40 13.93
CA ARG A 149 -1.35 4.85 13.74
C ARG A 149 -2.66 5.46 13.29
N ILE A 150 -3.09 6.47 14.00
CA ILE A 150 -4.16 7.35 13.52
C ILE A 150 -3.54 8.20 12.42
N LEU A 151 -4.03 8.02 11.19
CA LEU A 151 -3.54 8.78 10.04
C LEU A 151 -4.38 10.05 9.91
N PRO A 152 -3.76 11.21 9.55
CA PRO A 152 -4.47 12.47 9.47
C PRO A 152 -5.60 12.40 8.44
N ALA A 153 -6.74 13.00 8.80
CA ALA A 153 -7.88 13.27 7.94
C ALA A 153 -7.82 14.77 7.55
N ILE A 154 -8.17 15.12 6.33
CA ILE A 154 -8.30 16.52 5.92
C ILE A 154 -9.54 17.10 6.63
N SER A 155 -9.42 18.29 7.23
CA SER A 155 -10.57 19.04 7.76
C SER A 155 -11.18 19.95 6.68
N LYS A 156 -12.35 20.54 6.98
CA LYS A 156 -12.97 21.49 6.04
C LYS A 156 -12.12 22.73 5.86
N GLU A 157 -11.54 23.25 6.93
CA GLU A 157 -10.63 24.40 6.93
C GLU A 157 -9.37 24.12 6.10
N GLN A 158 -8.82 22.90 6.22
CA GLN A 158 -7.69 22.47 5.40
C GLN A 158 -8.06 22.33 3.93
N LEU A 159 -9.27 21.86 3.62
CA LEU A 159 -9.78 21.85 2.25
C LEU A 159 -9.79 23.25 1.67
N ASP A 160 -10.33 24.23 2.40
CA ASP A 160 -10.43 25.62 1.95
C ASP A 160 -9.06 26.23 1.70
N ILE A 161 -8.08 25.99 2.60
CA ILE A 161 -6.69 26.40 2.39
C ILE A 161 -6.11 25.77 1.12
N LEU A 162 -6.30 24.45 0.91
CA LEU A 162 -5.79 23.74 -0.26
C LEU A 162 -6.43 24.28 -1.55
N THR A 163 -7.74 24.56 -1.53
CA THR A 163 -8.48 25.09 -2.68
C THR A 163 -8.02 26.52 -3.04
N ASN A 164 -7.73 27.35 -2.04
CA ASN A 164 -7.19 28.70 -2.26
C ASN A 164 -5.76 28.69 -2.84
N HIS A 165 -5.01 27.59 -2.71
CA HIS A 165 -3.68 27.39 -3.31
C HIS A 165 -3.71 26.53 -4.57
N ALA A 166 -4.90 26.17 -5.07
CA ALA A 166 -5.05 25.49 -6.34
C ALA A 166 -4.55 26.39 -7.49
N LEU A 167 -3.76 25.85 -8.42
CA LEU A 167 -3.24 26.64 -9.55
C LEU A 167 -4.22 26.71 -10.71
N THR A 168 -5.11 25.73 -10.81
CA THR A 168 -6.09 25.62 -11.89
C THR A 168 -7.46 25.32 -11.31
N GLU A 169 -8.49 25.64 -12.07
CA GLU A 169 -9.86 25.25 -11.75
C GLU A 169 -9.99 23.74 -11.59
N LYS A 170 -9.35 22.97 -12.46
CA LYS A 170 -9.26 21.50 -12.38
C LYS A 170 -8.74 21.03 -11.03
N ASP A 171 -7.69 21.66 -10.48
CA ASP A 171 -7.15 21.32 -9.15
C ASP A 171 -8.23 21.49 -8.06
N SER A 172 -8.99 22.60 -8.11
CA SER A 172 -10.09 22.88 -7.19
C SER A 172 -11.21 21.85 -7.33
N VAL A 173 -11.56 21.46 -8.54
CA VAL A 173 -12.57 20.44 -8.83
C VAL A 173 -12.14 19.09 -8.25
N VAL A 174 -10.89 18.67 -8.46
CA VAL A 174 -10.35 17.42 -7.90
C VAL A 174 -10.39 17.41 -6.37
N LEU A 175 -10.00 18.50 -5.72
CA LEU A 175 -10.05 18.62 -4.26
C LEU A 175 -11.47 18.47 -3.72
N ASN A 176 -12.42 19.19 -4.32
CA ASN A 176 -13.83 19.14 -3.94
C ASN A 176 -14.45 17.77 -4.23
N LEU A 177 -14.17 17.17 -5.38
CA LEU A 177 -14.64 15.83 -5.71
C LEU A 177 -14.15 14.81 -4.69
N LEU A 178 -12.86 14.79 -4.36
CA LEU A 178 -12.29 13.88 -3.36
C LEU A 178 -12.91 14.08 -1.98
N TRP A 179 -13.19 15.32 -1.59
CA TRP A 179 -13.75 15.65 -0.28
C TRP A 179 -15.22 15.26 -0.17
N TYR A 180 -16.07 15.70 -1.10
CA TYR A 180 -17.51 15.53 -0.99
C TYR A 180 -17.99 14.14 -1.38
N SER A 181 -17.27 13.43 -2.27
CA SER A 181 -17.64 12.07 -2.69
C SER A 181 -16.94 10.96 -1.92
N GLY A 182 -15.82 11.29 -1.23
CA GLY A 182 -14.99 10.30 -0.59
C GLY A 182 -14.39 9.27 -1.57
N MET A 183 -14.25 9.57 -2.84
CA MET A 183 -13.71 8.69 -3.88
C MET A 183 -12.28 8.24 -3.61
N ARG A 184 -11.94 7.05 -4.16
CA ARG A 184 -10.53 6.64 -4.27
C ARG A 184 -9.85 7.41 -5.39
N LEU A 185 -8.53 7.55 -5.30
CA LEU A 185 -7.73 8.26 -6.31
C LEU A 185 -8.02 7.83 -7.76
N SER A 186 -8.06 6.51 -7.99
CA SER A 186 -8.34 5.97 -9.33
C SER A 186 -9.79 6.13 -9.76
N GLU A 187 -10.71 6.17 -8.84
CA GLU A 187 -12.12 6.45 -9.11
C GLU A 187 -12.27 7.91 -9.58
N ALA A 188 -11.73 8.87 -8.82
CA ALA A 188 -11.77 10.28 -9.18
C ALA A 188 -11.10 10.60 -10.54
N ALA A 189 -9.96 9.93 -10.84
CA ALA A 189 -9.26 10.16 -12.10
C ALA A 189 -9.98 9.59 -13.34
N ASN A 190 -10.91 8.65 -13.17
CA ASN A 190 -11.59 7.96 -14.27
C ASN A 190 -13.09 8.29 -14.37
N VAL A 191 -13.58 9.21 -13.56
CA VAL A 191 -14.98 9.64 -13.64
C VAL A 191 -15.21 10.52 -14.87
N ASP A 192 -16.35 10.32 -15.51
CA ASP A 192 -16.76 11.00 -16.74
C ASP A 192 -18.11 11.70 -16.50
N THR A 193 -18.44 12.73 -17.30
CA THR A 193 -19.70 13.49 -17.16
C THR A 193 -20.94 12.59 -17.22
N LYS A 194 -20.91 11.54 -18.04
CA LYS A 194 -21.99 10.56 -18.16
C LYS A 194 -22.26 9.74 -16.89
N ASP A 195 -21.30 9.70 -15.95
CA ASP A 195 -21.41 8.95 -14.71
C ASP A 195 -22.24 9.72 -13.66
N PHE A 196 -22.47 11.03 -13.87
CA PHE A 196 -23.18 11.90 -12.95
C PHE A 196 -24.69 11.93 -13.18
N ASN A 197 -25.44 11.82 -12.11
CA ASN A 197 -26.86 12.17 -12.05
C ASN A 197 -27.02 13.42 -11.15
N TRP A 198 -27.07 14.58 -11.77
CA TRP A 198 -27.17 15.86 -11.04
C TRP A 198 -28.52 16.12 -10.38
N GLN A 199 -29.59 15.43 -10.82
CA GLN A 199 -30.90 15.52 -10.19
C GLN A 199 -30.92 14.78 -8.85
N GLU A 200 -30.28 13.61 -8.80
CA GLU A 200 -30.13 12.84 -7.57
C GLU A 200 -28.91 13.29 -6.74
N GLY A 201 -28.02 14.12 -7.25
CA GLY A 201 -26.75 14.46 -6.61
C GLY A 201 -25.81 13.28 -6.45
N THR A 202 -25.85 12.31 -7.39
CA THR A 202 -25.07 11.06 -7.33
C THR A 202 -24.16 10.89 -8.53
N VAL A 203 -23.14 10.06 -8.36
CA VAL A 203 -22.22 9.64 -9.42
C VAL A 203 -22.01 8.13 -9.32
N VAL A 204 -22.01 7.46 -10.48
CA VAL A 204 -21.73 6.03 -10.59
C VAL A 204 -20.23 5.83 -10.75
N ILE A 205 -19.63 5.03 -9.88
CA ILE A 205 -18.20 4.79 -9.84
C ILE A 205 -17.92 3.34 -10.22
N SER A 206 -17.04 3.15 -11.22
CA SER A 206 -16.48 1.84 -11.54
C SER A 206 -15.30 1.51 -10.64
N GLY A 207 -15.41 0.45 -9.87
CA GLY A 207 -14.38 -0.05 -8.95
C GLY A 207 -13.60 -1.24 -9.50
N LYS A 208 -12.65 -1.74 -8.72
CA LYS A 208 -11.86 -2.92 -9.06
C LYS A 208 -12.76 -4.16 -9.23
N GLY A 209 -12.56 -4.88 -10.34
CA GLY A 209 -13.31 -6.11 -10.65
C GLY A 209 -14.71 -5.84 -11.22
N ASN A 210 -14.87 -4.75 -11.94
CA ASN A 210 -16.12 -4.35 -12.61
C ASN A 210 -17.32 -4.20 -11.64
N ARG A 211 -17.03 -3.80 -10.39
CA ARG A 211 -18.06 -3.50 -9.40
C ARG A 211 -18.41 -2.02 -9.47
N TYR A 212 -19.70 -1.74 -9.65
CA TYR A 212 -20.23 -0.38 -9.64
C TYR A 212 -20.78 -0.02 -8.28
N ARG A 213 -20.64 1.25 -7.90
CA ARG A 213 -21.30 1.82 -6.72
C ARG A 213 -21.73 3.26 -6.99
N LYS A 214 -22.78 3.72 -6.34
CA LYS A 214 -23.13 5.14 -6.29
C LYS A 214 -22.34 5.84 -5.18
N ALA A 215 -21.97 7.10 -5.40
CA ALA A 215 -21.41 8.01 -4.42
C ALA A 215 -22.04 9.40 -4.59
N LEU A 216 -21.75 10.33 -3.67
CA LEU A 216 -22.17 11.73 -3.81
C LEU A 216 -21.42 12.39 -4.97
N ALA A 217 -22.13 13.18 -5.78
CA ALA A 217 -21.58 13.82 -6.99
C ALA A 217 -20.60 14.96 -6.71
N GLY A 218 -20.54 15.48 -5.49
CA GLY A 218 -19.74 16.64 -5.11
C GLY A 218 -20.60 17.88 -4.85
N ASN A 219 -20.03 19.06 -5.10
CA ASN A 219 -20.67 20.35 -4.91
C ASN A 219 -20.82 21.14 -6.23
N GLY A 220 -21.23 22.41 -6.15
CA GLY A 220 -21.43 23.28 -7.32
C GLY A 220 -20.20 23.39 -8.21
N ILE A 221 -18.99 23.51 -7.63
CA ILE A 221 -17.72 23.59 -8.37
C ILE A 221 -17.52 22.34 -9.26
N VAL A 222 -17.83 21.16 -8.72
CA VAL A 222 -17.75 19.91 -9.47
C VAL A 222 -18.80 19.88 -10.58
N LYS A 223 -20.02 20.32 -10.29
CA LYS A 223 -21.13 20.37 -11.25
C LYS A 223 -20.79 21.28 -12.43
N GLU A 224 -20.32 22.50 -12.18
CA GLU A 224 -19.93 23.46 -13.22
C GLU A 224 -18.86 22.89 -14.15
N TRP A 225 -17.83 22.27 -13.60
CA TRP A 225 -16.80 21.62 -14.40
C TRP A 225 -17.36 20.57 -15.37
N PHE A 226 -18.14 19.62 -14.85
CA PHE A 226 -18.69 18.51 -15.65
C PHE A 226 -19.88 18.90 -16.52
N THR A 227 -20.36 20.14 -16.48
CA THR A 227 -21.24 20.68 -17.51
C THR A 227 -20.49 21.20 -18.72
N MET A 228 -19.20 21.51 -18.59
CA MET A 228 -18.35 22.06 -19.65
C MET A 228 -17.28 21.08 -20.15
N HIS A 229 -16.98 20.04 -19.38
CA HIS A 229 -15.91 19.07 -19.67
C HIS A 229 -16.40 17.64 -19.48
N ASP A 230 -15.99 16.76 -20.37
CA ASP A 230 -16.38 15.34 -20.31
C ASP A 230 -15.68 14.59 -19.17
N SER A 231 -14.48 15.00 -18.79
CA SER A 231 -13.67 14.35 -17.76
C SER A 231 -12.74 15.34 -17.04
N LEU A 232 -11.99 14.84 -16.05
CA LEU A 232 -10.92 15.62 -15.42
C LEU A 232 -9.65 15.72 -16.26
N GLU A 233 -9.55 14.98 -17.36
CA GLU A 233 -8.37 14.93 -18.25
C GLU A 233 -7.06 14.81 -17.47
N THR A 234 -7.06 13.97 -16.44
CA THR A 234 -5.91 13.74 -15.59
C THR A 234 -5.75 12.28 -15.21
N SER A 235 -4.53 11.86 -14.93
CA SER A 235 -4.24 10.52 -14.49
C SER A 235 -4.19 10.44 -12.95
N PRO A 236 -4.31 9.25 -12.34
CA PRO A 236 -4.07 9.07 -10.91
C PRO A 236 -2.71 9.61 -10.47
N LYS A 237 -1.69 9.54 -11.33
CA LYS A 237 -0.36 10.08 -11.07
C LYS A 237 -0.36 11.61 -11.10
N GLY A 238 -1.11 12.22 -12.02
CA GLY A 238 -1.30 13.68 -12.09
C GLY A 238 -1.91 14.22 -10.80
N ILE A 239 -3.00 13.61 -10.33
CA ILE A 239 -3.63 13.98 -9.06
C ILE A 239 -2.64 13.81 -7.88
N GLN A 240 -1.87 12.73 -7.82
CA GLN A 240 -0.85 12.55 -6.77
C GLN A 240 0.19 13.66 -6.78
N THR A 241 0.66 14.06 -7.96
CA THR A 241 1.65 15.11 -8.11
C THR A 241 1.10 16.46 -7.68
N MET A 242 -0.14 16.77 -8.06
CA MET A 242 -0.86 17.97 -7.64
C MET A 242 -1.01 18.03 -6.10
N LEU A 243 -1.48 16.95 -5.47
CA LEU A 243 -1.62 16.87 -4.01
C LEU A 243 -0.27 16.99 -3.30
N LEU A 244 0.81 16.42 -3.86
CA LEU A 244 2.16 16.57 -3.31
C LEU A 244 2.63 18.03 -3.34
N ARG A 245 2.44 18.72 -4.48
CA ARG A 245 2.76 20.15 -4.66
C ARG A 245 1.99 21.01 -3.64
N LEU A 246 0.67 20.81 -3.56
CA LEU A 246 -0.15 21.55 -2.59
C LEU A 246 0.30 21.31 -1.14
N GLY A 247 0.65 20.07 -0.82
CA GLY A 247 1.18 19.73 0.50
C GLY A 247 2.51 20.41 0.83
N GLN A 248 3.37 20.61 -0.18
CA GLN A 248 4.63 21.36 -0.02
C GLN A 248 4.41 22.85 0.20
N VAL A 249 3.50 23.45 -0.55
CA VAL A 249 3.20 24.89 -0.47
C VAL A 249 2.46 25.25 0.82
N THR A 250 1.50 24.43 1.23
CA THR A 250 0.63 24.75 2.39
C THR A 250 1.10 24.13 3.70
N GLY A 251 2.09 23.23 3.69
CA GLY A 251 2.48 22.45 4.86
C GLY A 251 1.48 21.35 5.25
N ILE A 252 0.34 21.22 4.55
CA ILE A 252 -0.71 20.26 4.85
C ILE A 252 -0.37 18.91 4.19
N LYS A 253 -0.06 17.90 4.99
CA LYS A 253 0.20 16.53 4.48
C LYS A 253 -1.09 15.92 3.93
N CYS A 254 -1.30 16.02 2.63
CA CYS A 254 -2.49 15.52 1.95
C CYS A 254 -2.18 14.45 0.90
N ASN A 255 -3.12 13.53 0.76
CA ASN A 255 -3.21 12.52 -0.31
C ASN A 255 -4.67 12.10 -0.45
N ALA A 256 -5.05 11.43 -1.54
CA ALA A 256 -6.44 11.04 -1.76
C ALA A 256 -7.07 10.24 -0.60
N HIS A 257 -6.29 9.43 0.11
CA HIS A 257 -6.79 8.74 1.30
C HIS A 257 -7.02 9.65 2.50
N SER A 258 -6.29 10.77 2.65
CA SER A 258 -6.57 11.75 3.71
C SER A 258 -7.87 12.50 3.46
N PHE A 259 -8.25 12.77 2.20
CA PHE A 259 -9.57 13.30 1.83
C PHE A 259 -10.67 12.30 2.14
N ARG A 260 -10.48 11.04 1.78
CA ARG A 260 -11.47 9.99 2.07
C ARG A 260 -11.66 9.76 3.58
N ARG A 261 -10.60 9.92 4.40
CA ARG A 261 -10.74 9.97 5.87
C ARG A 261 -11.48 11.24 6.31
N GLY A 262 -11.17 12.39 5.70
CA GLY A 262 -11.87 13.65 5.93
C GLY A 262 -13.37 13.55 5.67
N PHE A 263 -13.76 12.98 4.52
CA PHE A 263 -15.14 12.65 4.21
C PHE A 263 -15.81 11.85 5.34
N CYS A 264 -15.16 10.80 5.81
CA CYS A 264 -15.70 9.96 6.88
C CYS A 264 -15.87 10.76 8.19
N VAL A 265 -14.81 11.43 8.65
CA VAL A 265 -14.81 12.19 9.91
C VAL A 265 -15.81 13.34 9.86
N HIS A 266 -15.88 14.05 8.74
CA HIS A 266 -16.85 15.13 8.55
C HIS A 266 -18.30 14.64 8.67
N ASN A 267 -18.62 13.55 8.01
CA ASN A 267 -19.98 12.98 8.05
C ASN A 267 -20.35 12.39 9.43
N VAL A 268 -19.36 11.81 10.14
CA VAL A 268 -19.58 11.43 11.56
C VAL A 268 -19.88 12.65 12.42
N LYS A 269 -19.10 13.75 12.25
CA LYS A 269 -19.34 15.01 12.97
C LYS A 269 -20.70 15.64 12.63
N SER A 270 -21.20 15.41 11.43
CA SER A 270 -22.55 15.82 11.00
C SER A 270 -23.67 14.91 11.54
N GLY A 271 -23.36 13.91 12.36
CA GLY A 271 -24.32 13.03 13.01
C GLY A 271 -24.85 11.89 12.15
N LEU A 272 -24.26 11.62 10.98
CA LEU A 272 -24.67 10.48 10.16
C LEU A 272 -24.23 9.16 10.80
N SER A 273 -25.10 8.15 10.70
CA SER A 273 -24.80 6.83 11.23
C SER A 273 -23.66 6.16 10.44
N ASN A 274 -22.88 5.31 11.11
CA ASN A 274 -21.79 4.56 10.49
C ASN A 274 -22.27 3.74 9.27
N LYS A 275 -23.49 3.24 9.29
CA LYS A 275 -24.08 2.49 8.18
C LYS A 275 -24.30 3.35 6.94
N VAL A 276 -24.80 4.57 7.12
CA VAL A 276 -25.00 5.55 6.05
C VAL A 276 -23.65 5.95 5.46
N ILE A 277 -22.69 6.31 6.31
CA ILE A 277 -21.34 6.70 5.89
C ILE A 277 -20.63 5.55 5.15
N GLN A 278 -20.76 4.31 5.64
CA GLN A 278 -20.24 3.11 4.99
C GLN A 278 -20.79 2.98 3.56
N SER A 279 -22.10 3.14 3.39
CA SER A 279 -22.75 3.02 2.09
C SER A 279 -22.31 4.12 1.13
N LEU A 280 -22.34 5.39 1.55
CA LEU A 280 -21.90 6.54 0.75
C LEU A 280 -20.43 6.44 0.32
N GLY A 281 -19.55 6.07 1.23
CA GLY A 281 -18.13 5.91 0.95
C GLY A 281 -17.79 4.59 0.22
N GLY A 282 -18.70 3.61 0.17
CA GLY A 282 -18.45 2.30 -0.43
C GLY A 282 -17.32 1.53 0.29
N TRP A 283 -17.40 1.46 1.62
CA TRP A 283 -16.55 0.58 2.43
C TRP A 283 -17.21 -0.80 2.58
N GLU A 284 -16.39 -1.85 2.51
CA GLU A 284 -16.90 -3.24 2.62
C GLU A 284 -17.36 -3.57 4.03
N THR A 285 -16.72 -3.00 5.05
CA THR A 285 -17.05 -3.26 6.46
C THR A 285 -17.26 -1.99 7.26
N PRO A 286 -18.14 -2.00 8.28
CA PRO A 286 -18.33 -0.88 9.23
C PRO A 286 -17.07 -0.52 10.00
N ASP A 287 -16.18 -1.50 10.23
CA ASP A 287 -14.90 -1.32 10.94
C ASP A 287 -14.02 -0.24 10.30
N MET A 288 -14.13 -0.07 8.98
CA MET A 288 -13.36 0.97 8.28
C MET A 288 -13.83 2.37 8.69
N VAL A 289 -15.13 2.58 8.88
CA VAL A 289 -15.69 3.86 9.36
C VAL A 289 -15.24 4.08 10.81
N SER A 290 -15.41 3.08 11.67
CA SER A 290 -14.98 3.13 13.07
C SER A 290 -13.48 3.40 13.20
N HIS A 291 -12.65 2.81 12.34
CA HIS A 291 -11.21 3.06 12.32
C HIS A 291 -10.87 4.51 11.98
N TYR A 292 -11.60 5.15 11.05
CA TYR A 292 -11.39 6.56 10.71
C TYR A 292 -11.98 7.49 11.76
N ALA A 293 -13.13 7.14 12.33
CA ALA A 293 -13.75 7.88 13.43
C ALA A 293 -12.92 7.84 14.74
N ALA A 294 -12.00 6.88 14.88
CA ALA A 294 -11.09 6.80 16.02
C ALA A 294 -10.14 8.01 16.13
N SER A 295 -10.10 8.91 15.15
CA SER A 295 -9.40 10.19 15.23
C SER A 295 -10.18 11.29 15.95
N LEU A 296 -11.47 11.08 16.23
CA LEU A 296 -12.30 12.02 16.98
C LEU A 296 -11.87 12.02 18.45
N ILE A 297 -11.70 13.21 19.00
CA ILE A 297 -11.46 13.43 20.42
C ILE A 297 -12.78 13.60 21.17
N PHE A 298 -12.75 13.51 22.48
CA PHE A 298 -13.95 13.62 23.31
C PHE A 298 -14.73 14.91 23.04
N ASP A 299 -14.07 16.04 22.85
CA ASP A 299 -14.71 17.33 22.56
C ASP A 299 -15.53 17.32 21.25
N ASP A 300 -15.05 16.61 20.22
CA ASP A 300 -15.81 16.39 18.99
C ASP A 300 -17.06 15.57 19.26
N VAL A 301 -16.95 14.52 20.07
CA VAL A 301 -18.09 13.67 20.44
C VAL A 301 -19.11 14.45 21.26
N LEU A 302 -18.64 15.30 22.19
CA LEU A 302 -19.52 16.13 23.01
C LEU A 302 -20.30 17.13 22.15
N LYS A 303 -19.66 17.77 21.18
CA LYS A 303 -20.34 18.69 20.24
C LYS A 303 -21.42 17.97 19.43
N ILE A 304 -21.14 16.76 18.95
CA ILE A 304 -22.12 15.93 18.23
C ILE A 304 -23.32 15.60 19.13
N TYR A 305 -23.05 15.19 20.37
CA TYR A 305 -24.10 14.91 21.36
C TYR A 305 -24.99 16.13 21.59
N GLN A 306 -24.41 17.29 21.90
CA GLN A 306 -25.13 18.54 22.14
C GLN A 306 -25.98 18.95 20.93
N ALA A 307 -25.44 18.88 19.71
CA ALA A 307 -26.15 19.21 18.48
C ALA A 307 -27.35 18.28 18.19
N ASN A 308 -27.33 17.05 18.64
CA ASN A 308 -28.41 16.08 18.46
C ASN A 308 -29.45 16.17 19.58
N THR A 309 -29.06 16.52 20.80
CA THR A 309 -29.96 16.66 21.94
C THR A 309 -30.71 18.01 21.96
N SER A 310 -30.13 19.05 21.36
CA SER A 310 -30.78 20.38 21.22
C SER A 310 -31.87 20.42 20.14
N LYS A 311 -32.12 19.31 19.43
CA LYS A 311 -33.15 19.20 18.40
C LYS A 311 -34.43 18.51 18.91
N VAL A 312 -34.46 18.15 20.19
CA VAL A 312 -35.60 17.64 20.93
C VAL A 312 -36.18 18.76 21.79
#